data_d9396499b512d4459c722f567d52f5ed
#
_entry.id   d9396499b512d4459c722f567d52f5ed
#
_cell.length_a   1.000
_cell.length_b   1.000
_cell.length_c   1.000
_cell.angle_alpha   90.00
_cell.angle_beta   90.00
_cell.angle_gamma   90.00
#
_symmetry.space_group_name_H-M   'P 1'
#
loop_
_entity.id
_entity.type
_entity.pdbx_description
1 polymer ?
#
loop_
_entity_poly.entity_id
_entity_poly.type
_entity_poly.pdbx_seq_one_letter_code
_entity_poly.pdbx_strand_id
1 'polypeptide(L)'
;MNFPLAEPPLPRRGNWLTRKLAQSALSLTGWRVEGELPRVPNFVAIVAPHTSNWDFFLGVAAMYAVGLRLSWLGKHSIFRPPFNRLLRGLGGIPVNRAAPHGIVGECVAAFSRVPALVLAPKGESKGESQWKTGFYQIAEGANVPILPVAFDYGARVVRLLPLFQPGGNLDDDIATLSGFFRDVRGKHPRMASAAY
;
A
#
# COMPACT_ATOMS: atom_id res chain seq x y z
N MET A 1 12.64 8.53 17.77
CA MET A 1 12.37 8.34 16.34
C MET A 1 11.30 9.34 15.92
N ASN A 2 11.54 10.09 14.86
CA ASN A 2 10.53 10.96 14.27
C ASN A 2 9.76 10.19 13.22
N PHE A 3 8.42 10.23 13.29
CA PHE A 3 7.53 9.68 12.28
C PHE A 3 6.95 10.82 11.46
N PRO A 4 6.93 10.75 10.11
CA PRO A 4 6.21 11.71 9.30
C PRO A 4 4.72 11.67 9.67
N LEU A 5 4.08 12.82 9.76
CA LEU A 5 2.67 12.93 10.13
C LEU A 5 1.84 13.40 8.94
N ALA A 6 0.67 12.76 8.77
CA ALA A 6 -0.28 13.20 7.76
C ALA A 6 -0.81 14.59 8.09
N GLU A 7 -0.66 15.51 7.12
CA GLU A 7 -1.13 16.88 7.17
C GLU A 7 -2.13 17.15 6.04
N PRO A 8 -2.98 18.17 6.13
CA PRO A 8 -3.83 18.54 5.02
C PRO A 8 -3.01 18.77 3.74
N PRO A 9 -3.49 18.36 2.54
CA PRO A 9 -4.83 17.84 2.24
C PRO A 9 -5.05 16.34 2.52
N LEU A 10 -4.11 15.64 3.15
CA LEU A 10 -4.23 14.21 3.39
C LEU A 10 -5.35 13.85 4.37
N PRO A 11 -6.11 12.78 4.10
CA PRO A 11 -7.12 12.29 5.02
C PRO A 11 -6.48 11.68 6.26
N ARG A 12 -6.92 12.12 7.43
CA ARG A 12 -6.38 11.67 8.72
C ARG A 12 -7.13 10.45 9.26
N ARG A 13 -6.40 9.62 10.01
CA ARG A 13 -6.93 8.48 10.74
C ARG A 13 -6.41 8.43 12.16
N GLY A 14 -7.30 7.95 13.07
CA GLY A 14 -6.95 7.76 14.47
C GLY A 14 -6.86 9.07 15.25
N ASN A 15 -6.58 8.93 16.53
CA ASN A 15 -6.32 10.02 17.46
C ASN A 15 -4.86 9.96 17.93
N TRP A 16 -4.48 10.88 18.84
CA TRP A 16 -3.10 10.91 19.35
C TRP A 16 -2.71 9.60 20.06
N LEU A 17 -3.65 8.96 20.76
CA LEU A 17 -3.41 7.72 21.50
C LEU A 17 -3.12 6.55 20.57
N THR A 18 -3.99 6.32 19.55
CA THR A 18 -3.78 5.24 18.57
C THR A 18 -2.50 5.44 17.80
N ARG A 19 -2.15 6.69 17.48
CA ARG A 19 -0.89 7.03 16.82
C ARG A 19 0.31 6.73 17.71
N LYS A 20 0.29 7.15 18.97
CA LYS A 20 1.37 6.87 19.93
C LYS A 20 1.55 5.38 20.17
N LEU A 21 0.46 4.61 20.30
CA LEU A 21 0.53 3.16 20.43
C LEU A 21 1.17 2.50 19.21
N ALA A 22 0.78 2.92 18.00
CA ALA A 22 1.38 2.39 16.77
C ALA A 22 2.86 2.77 16.63
N GLN A 23 3.24 4.00 16.95
CA GLN A 23 4.63 4.46 16.98
C GLN A 23 5.46 3.68 17.98
N SER A 24 4.93 3.45 19.18
CA SER A 24 5.60 2.66 20.22
C SER A 24 5.79 1.20 19.78
N ALA A 25 4.76 0.58 19.20
CA ALA A 25 4.83 -0.79 18.71
C ALA A 25 5.89 -0.95 17.60
N LEU A 26 5.94 -0.02 16.64
CA LEU A 26 6.99 -0.01 15.61
C LEU A 26 8.37 0.19 16.24
N SER A 27 8.54 1.18 17.11
CA SER A 27 9.82 1.47 17.75
C SER A 27 10.36 0.31 18.60
N LEU A 28 9.49 -0.34 19.39
CA LEU A 28 9.83 -1.50 20.21
C LEU A 28 10.30 -2.70 19.37
N THR A 29 9.78 -2.83 18.16
CA THR A 29 10.18 -3.87 17.20
C THR A 29 11.34 -3.43 16.30
N GLY A 30 11.88 -2.23 16.52
CA GLY A 30 12.98 -1.64 15.75
C GLY A 30 12.58 -1.09 14.38
N TRP A 31 11.28 -1.01 14.09
CA TRP A 31 10.78 -0.46 12.85
C TRP A 31 10.63 1.06 12.91
N ARG A 32 10.88 1.70 11.77
CA ARG A 32 10.67 3.14 11.58
C ARG A 32 10.01 3.42 10.24
N VAL A 33 9.42 4.59 10.09
CA VAL A 33 8.87 5.08 8.83
C VAL A 33 9.75 6.22 8.36
N GLU A 34 10.22 6.17 7.12
CA GLU A 34 11.09 7.18 6.50
C GLU A 34 10.46 7.69 5.19
N GLY A 35 10.89 8.87 4.77
CA GLY A 35 10.40 9.54 3.57
C GLY A 35 9.32 10.57 3.87
N GLU A 36 8.82 11.19 2.81
CA GLU A 36 7.81 12.23 2.89
C GLU A 36 6.45 11.71 2.48
N LEU A 37 5.41 12.12 3.21
CA LEU A 37 4.04 11.87 2.79
C LEU A 37 3.67 12.78 1.61
N PRO A 38 2.89 12.27 0.65
CA PRO A 38 2.50 13.05 -0.51
C PRO A 38 1.64 14.27 -0.08
N ARG A 39 1.81 15.39 -0.78
CA ARG A 39 0.98 16.60 -0.56
C ARG A 39 -0.21 16.67 -1.52
N VAL A 40 -0.73 15.52 -1.91
CA VAL A 40 -1.89 15.37 -2.80
C VAL A 40 -3.01 14.62 -2.10
N PRO A 41 -4.28 14.96 -2.34
CA PRO A 41 -5.40 14.36 -1.62
C PRO A 41 -5.64 12.90 -2.02
N ASN A 42 -5.37 12.56 -3.29
CA ASN A 42 -5.68 11.25 -3.87
C ASN A 42 -4.42 10.62 -4.47
N PHE A 43 -4.21 9.34 -4.22
CA PHE A 43 -3.11 8.55 -4.79
C PHE A 43 -3.36 7.05 -4.66
N VAL A 44 -2.69 6.27 -5.49
CA VAL A 44 -2.57 4.81 -5.35
C VAL A 44 -1.27 4.51 -4.61
N ALA A 45 -1.33 3.89 -3.45
CA ALA A 45 -0.13 3.39 -2.78
C ALA A 45 0.16 1.95 -3.23
N ILE A 46 1.38 1.68 -3.66
CA ILE A 46 1.85 0.32 -3.97
C ILE A 46 2.85 -0.13 -2.92
N VAL A 47 2.69 -1.36 -2.43
CA VAL A 47 3.56 -1.92 -1.39
C VAL A 47 4.36 -3.08 -1.97
N ALA A 48 5.68 -2.97 -1.92
CA ALA A 48 6.58 -4.05 -2.34
C ALA A 48 7.86 -4.08 -1.48
N PRO A 49 8.56 -5.22 -1.39
CA PRO A 49 8.06 -6.54 -1.74
C PRO A 49 6.99 -7.02 -0.75
N HIS A 50 5.95 -7.70 -1.26
CA HIS A 50 4.90 -8.29 -0.40
C HIS A 50 5.12 -9.81 -0.32
N THR A 51 5.83 -10.24 0.71
CA THR A 51 6.33 -11.60 0.86
C THR A 51 5.78 -12.35 2.07
N SER A 52 4.95 -11.68 2.88
CA SER A 52 4.43 -12.24 4.12
C SER A 52 3.10 -11.63 4.53
N ASN A 53 2.24 -12.42 5.18
CA ASN A 53 1.02 -11.90 5.83
C ASN A 53 1.32 -10.87 6.94
N TRP A 54 2.54 -10.87 7.48
CA TRP A 54 3.01 -9.85 8.44
C TRP A 54 3.06 -8.45 7.84
N ASP A 55 3.21 -8.34 6.51
CA ASP A 55 3.24 -7.06 5.80
C ASP A 55 1.93 -6.29 5.97
N PHE A 56 0.80 -7.02 6.12
CA PHE A 56 -0.48 -6.41 6.44
C PHE A 56 -0.47 -5.70 7.81
N PHE A 57 0.03 -6.38 8.83
CA PHE A 57 0.10 -5.81 10.20
C PHE A 57 1.09 -4.64 10.25
N LEU A 58 2.22 -4.77 9.57
CA LEU A 58 3.21 -3.69 9.43
C LEU A 58 2.61 -2.47 8.73
N GLY A 59 1.88 -2.68 7.62
CA GLY A 59 1.21 -1.61 6.88
C GLY A 59 0.15 -0.90 7.71
N VAL A 60 -0.67 -1.66 8.46
CA VAL A 60 -1.66 -1.09 9.38
C VAL A 60 -0.97 -0.28 10.49
N ALA A 61 0.08 -0.82 11.10
CA ALA A 61 0.83 -0.10 12.14
C ALA A 61 1.46 1.20 11.58
N ALA A 62 2.10 1.14 10.40
CA ALA A 62 2.67 2.31 9.74
C ALA A 62 1.60 3.37 9.43
N MET A 63 0.45 2.95 8.88
CA MET A 63 -0.67 3.84 8.58
C MET A 63 -1.16 4.59 9.83
N TYR A 64 -1.31 3.90 10.97
CA TYR A 64 -1.70 4.54 12.23
C TYR A 64 -0.57 5.40 12.81
N ALA A 65 0.69 4.99 12.68
CA ALA A 65 1.84 5.74 13.20
C ALA A 65 2.00 7.11 12.52
N VAL A 66 1.73 7.18 11.21
CA VAL A 66 1.73 8.44 10.44
C VAL A 66 0.38 9.17 10.48
N GLY A 67 -0.67 8.52 10.97
CA GLY A 67 -2.03 9.08 11.08
C GLY A 67 -2.73 9.25 9.73
N LEU A 68 -2.38 8.46 8.72
CA LEU A 68 -2.92 8.54 7.37
C LEU A 68 -4.11 7.58 7.20
N ARG A 69 -5.20 8.05 6.57
CA ARG A 69 -6.35 7.21 6.22
C ARG A 69 -6.15 6.61 4.84
N LEU A 70 -5.87 5.33 4.80
CA LEU A 70 -5.77 4.54 3.57
C LEU A 70 -6.87 3.49 3.53
N SER A 71 -7.29 3.13 2.32
CA SER A 71 -8.14 1.96 2.06
C SER A 71 -7.32 0.91 1.33
N TRP A 72 -7.59 -0.37 1.59
CA TRP A 72 -6.91 -1.48 0.95
C TRP A 72 -7.91 -2.47 0.38
N LEU A 73 -7.54 -3.12 -0.72
CA LEU A 73 -8.39 -4.06 -1.41
C LEU A 73 -8.17 -5.47 -0.88
N GLY A 74 -9.23 -6.12 -0.47
CA GLY A 74 -9.19 -7.49 -0.01
C GLY A 74 -10.17 -8.39 -0.75
N LYS A 75 -9.80 -9.67 -0.91
CA LYS A 75 -10.72 -10.66 -1.48
C LYS A 75 -12.01 -10.70 -0.65
N HIS A 76 -13.17 -10.67 -1.30
CA HIS A 76 -14.48 -10.70 -0.63
C HIS A 76 -14.59 -11.81 0.42
N SER A 77 -13.95 -12.97 0.19
CA SER A 77 -14.03 -14.13 1.09
C SER A 77 -13.45 -13.91 2.50
N ILE A 78 -12.55 -12.95 2.70
CA ILE A 78 -11.98 -12.65 4.04
C ILE A 78 -12.91 -11.75 4.87
N PHE A 79 -13.85 -11.06 4.23
CA PHE A 79 -14.82 -10.17 4.90
C PHE A 79 -16.03 -10.94 5.44
N ARG A 80 -15.80 -12.01 6.20
CA ARG A 80 -16.84 -12.82 6.84
C ARG A 80 -16.82 -12.61 8.36
N PRO A 81 -17.96 -12.84 9.06
CA PRO A 81 -17.95 -12.85 10.52
C PRO A 81 -16.91 -13.83 11.08
N PRO A 82 -16.22 -13.51 12.19
CA PRO A 82 -16.36 -12.29 13.00
C PRO A 82 -15.53 -11.09 12.50
N PHE A 83 -14.65 -11.29 11.49
CA PHE A 83 -13.62 -10.30 11.11
C PHE A 83 -14.13 -9.17 10.21
N ASN A 84 -15.31 -9.28 9.62
CA ASN A 84 -15.83 -8.30 8.64
C ASN A 84 -15.81 -6.86 9.18
N ARG A 85 -16.32 -6.63 10.40
CA ARG A 85 -16.36 -5.27 10.99
C ARG A 85 -14.96 -4.72 11.24
N LEU A 86 -14.05 -5.56 11.74
CA LEU A 86 -12.66 -5.18 11.99
C LEU A 86 -11.93 -4.81 10.69
N LEU A 87 -11.99 -5.67 9.67
CA LEU A 87 -11.30 -5.43 8.40
C LEU A 87 -11.81 -4.17 7.70
N ARG A 88 -13.13 -3.95 7.68
CA ARG A 88 -13.71 -2.70 7.16
C ARG A 88 -13.32 -1.50 8.01
N GLY A 89 -13.31 -1.64 9.32
CA GLY A 89 -12.81 -0.62 10.26
C GLY A 89 -11.35 -0.28 10.00
N LEU A 90 -10.52 -1.21 9.56
CA LEU A 90 -9.14 -1.01 9.15
C LEU A 90 -8.98 -0.45 7.72
N GLY A 91 -10.06 -0.09 7.04
CA GLY A 91 -10.04 0.47 5.68
C GLY A 91 -10.14 -0.57 4.57
N GLY A 92 -10.47 -1.81 4.91
CA GLY A 92 -10.63 -2.88 3.93
C GLY A 92 -11.87 -2.70 3.05
N ILE A 93 -11.69 -2.79 1.76
CA ILE A 93 -12.74 -2.79 0.73
C ILE A 93 -12.79 -4.18 0.12
N PRO A 94 -13.90 -4.93 0.28
CA PRO A 94 -14.06 -6.21 -0.40
C PRO A 94 -14.21 -5.99 -1.90
N VAL A 95 -13.40 -6.67 -2.70
CA VAL A 95 -13.51 -6.65 -4.17
C VAL A 95 -13.99 -7.99 -4.70
N ASN A 96 -14.93 -7.92 -5.62
CA ASN A 96 -15.40 -9.06 -6.38
C ASN A 96 -14.63 -9.14 -7.71
N ARG A 97 -13.76 -10.13 -7.81
CA ARG A 97 -12.92 -10.33 -9.02
C ARG A 97 -13.73 -10.77 -10.25
N ALA A 98 -14.98 -11.14 -10.07
CA ALA A 98 -15.90 -11.54 -11.12
C ALA A 98 -16.89 -10.42 -11.53
N ALA A 99 -16.66 -9.19 -11.10
CA ALA A 99 -17.51 -8.06 -11.47
C ALA A 99 -17.48 -7.76 -12.99
N PRO A 100 -18.58 -7.35 -13.61
CA PRO A 100 -18.66 -7.08 -15.04
C PRO A 100 -17.66 -6.05 -15.58
N HIS A 101 -17.35 -5.04 -14.76
CA HIS A 101 -16.36 -3.99 -15.09
C HIS A 101 -14.94 -4.31 -14.58
N GLY A 102 -14.73 -5.51 -14.05
CA GLY A 102 -13.45 -5.91 -13.46
C GLY A 102 -13.09 -5.13 -12.20
N ILE A 103 -11.96 -5.52 -11.57
CA ILE A 103 -11.45 -4.88 -10.35
C ILE A 103 -11.06 -3.42 -10.62
N VAL A 104 -10.50 -3.13 -11.79
CA VAL A 104 -10.00 -1.78 -12.14
C VAL A 104 -11.14 -0.78 -12.13
N GLY A 105 -12.25 -1.07 -12.82
CA GLY A 105 -13.42 -0.19 -12.86
C GLY A 105 -14.02 0.06 -11.47
N GLU A 106 -14.15 -0.99 -10.64
CA GLU A 106 -14.62 -0.83 -9.26
C GLU A 106 -13.69 0.06 -8.42
N CYS A 107 -12.37 -0.07 -8.62
CA CYS A 107 -11.39 0.72 -7.88
C CYS A 107 -11.37 2.18 -8.33
N VAL A 108 -11.43 2.44 -9.64
CA VAL A 108 -11.56 3.81 -10.17
C VAL A 108 -12.81 4.49 -9.61
N ALA A 109 -13.96 3.80 -9.63
CA ALA A 109 -15.19 4.31 -9.04
C ALA A 109 -15.09 4.50 -7.51
N ALA A 110 -14.24 3.73 -6.81
CA ALA A 110 -14.05 3.88 -5.38
C ALA A 110 -13.34 5.19 -5.00
N PHE A 111 -12.51 5.78 -5.89
CA PHE A 111 -11.85 7.07 -5.61
C PHE A 111 -12.82 8.23 -5.39
N SER A 112 -14.06 8.13 -5.86
CA SER A 112 -15.11 9.09 -5.48
C SER A 112 -15.48 9.05 -3.99
N ARG A 113 -15.12 7.96 -3.28
CA ARG A 113 -15.49 7.68 -1.89
C ARG A 113 -14.31 7.58 -0.94
N VAL A 114 -13.13 7.24 -1.47
CA VAL A 114 -11.91 7.06 -0.69
C VAL A 114 -10.75 7.81 -1.34
N PRO A 115 -9.97 8.55 -0.57
CA PRO A 115 -8.91 9.41 -1.12
C PRO A 115 -7.66 8.64 -1.53
N ALA A 116 -7.40 7.46 -0.93
CA ALA A 116 -6.21 6.68 -1.25
C ALA A 116 -6.47 5.18 -1.17
N LEU A 117 -5.98 4.43 -2.16
CA LEU A 117 -6.04 2.98 -2.24
C LEU A 117 -4.64 2.39 -2.11
N VAL A 118 -4.52 1.34 -1.28
CA VAL A 118 -3.29 0.56 -1.14
C VAL A 118 -3.44 -0.76 -1.90
N LEU A 119 -2.46 -1.06 -2.71
CA LEU A 119 -2.39 -2.26 -3.55
C LEU A 119 -1.01 -2.92 -3.42
N ALA A 120 -0.98 -4.24 -3.55
CA ALA A 120 0.25 -4.96 -3.75
C ALA A 120 0.38 -5.30 -5.25
N PRO A 121 1.41 -4.82 -5.95
CA PRO A 121 1.56 -5.01 -7.39
C PRO A 121 1.80 -6.48 -7.75
N LYS A 122 2.36 -7.24 -6.81
CA LYS A 122 2.59 -8.68 -6.96
C LYS A 122 1.54 -9.45 -6.17
N GLY A 123 0.76 -10.30 -6.83
CA GLY A 123 -0.11 -11.27 -6.16
C GLY A 123 0.73 -12.36 -5.46
N GLU A 124 0.15 -13.04 -4.44
CA GLU A 124 0.78 -14.15 -3.69
C GLU A 124 1.07 -15.41 -4.53
N SER A 125 0.97 -15.34 -5.85
CA SER A 125 1.13 -16.50 -6.73
C SER A 125 2.61 -16.89 -6.82
N LYS A 126 2.93 -18.07 -6.34
CA LYS A 126 4.24 -18.70 -6.54
C LYS A 126 4.56 -18.75 -8.03
N GLY A 127 5.63 -18.08 -8.45
CA GLY A 127 6.16 -18.18 -9.82
C GLY A 127 5.83 -17.04 -10.79
N GLU A 128 5.06 -16.03 -10.44
CA GLU A 128 4.88 -14.86 -11.29
C GLU A 128 6.07 -13.89 -11.15
N SER A 129 6.85 -13.75 -12.23
CA SER A 129 8.01 -12.85 -12.32
C SER A 129 7.63 -11.42 -12.69
N GLN A 130 6.39 -11.16 -13.10
CA GLN A 130 5.93 -9.85 -13.56
C GLN A 130 4.94 -9.21 -12.59
N TRP A 131 5.02 -7.89 -12.47
CA TRP A 131 4.08 -7.10 -11.70
C TRP A 131 2.68 -7.14 -12.35
N LYS A 132 1.65 -7.27 -11.52
CA LYS A 132 0.27 -7.08 -11.98
C LYS A 132 0.02 -5.59 -12.19
N THR A 133 -0.35 -5.23 -13.40
CA THR A 133 -0.49 -3.85 -13.85
C THR A 133 -1.80 -3.16 -13.42
N GLY A 134 -2.68 -3.87 -12.70
CA GLY A 134 -3.96 -3.33 -12.27
C GLY A 134 -3.87 -2.04 -11.45
N PHE A 135 -2.83 -1.88 -10.62
CA PHE A 135 -2.62 -0.64 -9.86
C PHE A 135 -2.32 0.56 -10.78
N TYR A 136 -1.58 0.32 -11.87
CA TYR A 136 -1.26 1.33 -12.85
C TYR A 136 -2.50 1.78 -13.60
N GLN A 137 -3.31 0.83 -14.08
CA GLN A 137 -4.58 1.12 -14.75
C GLN A 137 -5.57 1.87 -13.84
N ILE A 138 -5.56 1.57 -12.53
CA ILE A 138 -6.37 2.30 -11.55
C ILE A 138 -5.85 3.73 -11.38
N ALA A 139 -4.55 3.93 -11.26
CA ALA A 139 -3.94 5.25 -11.10
C ALA A 139 -4.19 6.13 -12.33
N GLU A 140 -3.98 5.58 -13.53
CA GLU A 140 -4.23 6.23 -14.81
C GLU A 140 -5.73 6.56 -14.99
N GLY A 141 -6.62 5.57 -14.80
CA GLY A 141 -8.07 5.77 -14.93
C GLY A 141 -8.67 6.74 -13.92
N ALA A 142 -8.07 6.87 -12.73
CA ALA A 142 -8.47 7.85 -11.72
C ALA A 142 -7.70 9.19 -11.83
N ASN A 143 -6.74 9.28 -12.74
CA ASN A 143 -5.82 10.42 -12.90
C ASN A 143 -5.15 10.84 -11.58
N VAL A 144 -4.57 9.86 -10.87
CA VAL A 144 -3.90 10.07 -9.60
C VAL A 144 -2.47 9.53 -9.63
N PRO A 145 -1.54 10.11 -8.86
CA PRO A 145 -0.18 9.59 -8.78
C PRO A 145 -0.10 8.28 -8.00
N ILE A 146 1.02 7.59 -8.16
CA ILE A 146 1.38 6.38 -7.44
C ILE A 146 2.40 6.72 -6.36
N LEU A 147 2.16 6.29 -5.13
CA LEU A 147 3.10 6.34 -4.01
C LEU A 147 3.73 4.96 -3.82
N PRO A 148 4.99 4.75 -4.22
CA PRO A 148 5.68 3.50 -3.91
C PRO A 148 6.06 3.47 -2.43
N VAL A 149 5.78 2.34 -1.75
CA VAL A 149 6.08 2.11 -0.33
C VAL A 149 6.88 0.83 -0.19
N ALA A 150 8.11 0.93 0.27
CA ALA A 150 8.99 -0.21 0.45
C ALA A 150 8.95 -0.74 1.89
N PHE A 151 8.73 -2.06 2.03
CA PHE A 151 8.85 -2.75 3.31
C PHE A 151 10.21 -3.44 3.40
N ASP A 152 11.21 -2.70 3.88
CA ASP A 152 12.58 -3.20 4.00
C ASP A 152 12.79 -3.90 5.35
N TYR A 153 12.70 -5.23 5.35
CA TYR A 153 12.94 -6.06 6.52
C TYR A 153 14.43 -6.12 6.91
N GLY A 154 15.34 -5.89 5.96
CA GLY A 154 16.78 -5.84 6.25
C GLY A 154 17.12 -4.64 7.12
N ALA A 155 16.61 -3.47 6.75
CA ALA A 155 16.82 -2.22 7.48
C ALA A 155 15.75 -1.94 8.54
N ARG A 156 14.67 -2.73 8.60
CA ARG A 156 13.46 -2.50 9.43
C ARG A 156 12.84 -1.12 9.19
N VAL A 157 12.65 -0.78 7.93
CA VAL A 157 12.11 0.51 7.48
C VAL A 157 10.89 0.31 6.61
N VAL A 158 9.85 1.09 6.88
CA VAL A 158 8.80 1.38 5.93
C VAL A 158 9.19 2.68 5.23
N ARG A 159 9.60 2.59 3.97
CA ARG A 159 10.11 3.75 3.23
C ARG A 159 9.07 4.26 2.25
N LEU A 160 8.67 5.52 2.44
CA LEU A 160 7.86 6.26 1.49
C LEU A 160 8.78 6.80 0.41
N LEU A 161 8.59 6.35 -0.82
CA LEU A 161 9.42 6.71 -1.97
C LEU A 161 8.80 7.91 -2.70
N PRO A 162 9.51 8.55 -3.62
CA PRO A 162 8.98 9.68 -4.37
C PRO A 162 7.69 9.33 -5.11
N LEU A 163 6.75 10.29 -5.15
CA LEU A 163 5.55 10.15 -5.96
C LEU A 163 5.90 9.95 -7.42
N PHE A 164 5.23 9.02 -8.05
CA PHE A 164 5.36 8.71 -9.45
C PHE A 164 4.06 9.06 -10.19
N GLN A 165 4.16 9.87 -11.22
CA GLN A 165 3.02 10.18 -12.09
C GLN A 165 3.08 9.24 -13.30
N PRO A 166 2.01 8.45 -13.58
CA PRO A 166 1.95 7.65 -14.80
C PRO A 166 2.21 8.49 -16.05
N GLY A 167 3.15 8.05 -16.88
CA GLY A 167 3.57 8.74 -18.10
C GLY A 167 2.83 8.28 -19.37
N GLY A 168 2.01 7.23 -19.26
CA GLY A 168 1.25 6.64 -20.36
C GLY A 168 2.00 5.53 -21.12
N ASN A 169 3.29 5.31 -20.86
CA ASN A 169 4.03 4.14 -21.36
C ASN A 169 4.14 3.11 -20.22
N LEU A 170 3.30 2.08 -20.27
CA LEU A 170 3.21 1.07 -19.23
C LEU A 170 4.55 0.38 -18.95
N ASP A 171 5.29 -0.01 -19.98
CA ASP A 171 6.50 -0.82 -19.81
C ASP A 171 7.64 0.03 -19.19
N ASP A 172 7.82 1.24 -19.63
CA ASP A 172 8.83 2.17 -19.10
C ASP A 172 8.49 2.58 -17.66
N ASP A 173 7.22 2.82 -17.40
CA ASP A 173 6.72 3.22 -16.08
C ASP A 173 6.85 2.06 -15.07
N ILE A 174 6.54 0.83 -15.47
CA ILE A 174 6.73 -0.37 -14.63
C ILE A 174 8.22 -0.63 -14.38
N ALA A 175 9.08 -0.46 -15.40
CA ALA A 175 10.52 -0.58 -15.21
C ALA A 175 11.06 0.44 -14.20
N THR A 176 10.60 1.68 -14.28
CA THR A 176 10.96 2.75 -13.34
C THR A 176 10.49 2.43 -11.94
N LEU A 177 9.21 2.07 -11.78
CA LEU A 177 8.60 1.73 -10.49
C LEU A 177 9.27 0.51 -9.85
N SER A 178 9.56 -0.54 -10.63
CA SER A 178 10.25 -1.73 -10.11
C SER A 178 11.67 -1.41 -9.66
N GLY A 179 12.34 -0.47 -10.34
CA GLY A 179 13.67 0.01 -9.98
C GLY A 179 13.76 0.58 -8.55
N PHE A 180 12.70 1.19 -8.04
CA PHE A 180 12.64 1.69 -6.66
C PHE A 180 12.77 0.59 -5.60
N PHE A 181 12.46 -0.67 -5.93
CA PHE A 181 12.45 -1.78 -4.98
C PHE A 181 13.61 -2.76 -5.14
N ARG A 182 14.54 -2.50 -6.08
CA ARG A 182 15.63 -3.42 -6.43
C ARG A 182 16.47 -3.85 -5.23
N ASP A 183 16.77 -2.93 -4.32
CA ASP A 183 17.62 -3.20 -3.15
C ASP A 183 16.82 -3.45 -1.87
N VAL A 184 15.48 -3.56 -1.97
CA VAL A 184 14.61 -3.75 -0.82
C VAL A 184 14.50 -5.23 -0.44
N ARG A 185 14.80 -5.55 0.82
CA ARG A 185 14.74 -6.93 1.32
C ARG A 185 13.39 -7.23 1.96
N GLY A 186 12.60 -8.12 1.33
CA GLY A 186 11.38 -8.65 1.92
C GLY A 186 11.64 -9.60 3.09
N LYS A 187 10.59 -9.95 3.86
CA LYS A 187 10.67 -10.90 4.97
C LYS A 187 11.18 -12.28 4.52
N HIS A 188 10.79 -12.70 3.33
CA HIS A 188 11.26 -13.93 2.68
C HIS A 188 11.98 -13.60 1.37
N PRO A 189 13.30 -13.37 1.38
CA PRO A 189 14.07 -12.89 0.23
C PRO A 189 13.92 -13.77 -1.02
N ARG A 190 13.79 -15.10 -0.86
CA ARG A 190 13.61 -16.04 -1.99
C ARG A 190 12.30 -15.81 -2.76
N MET A 191 11.30 -15.20 -2.13
CA MET A 191 10.03 -14.85 -2.79
C MET A 191 10.11 -13.48 -3.47
N ALA A 192 11.04 -12.61 -3.04
CA ALA A 192 11.27 -11.30 -3.62
C ALA A 192 12.15 -11.37 -4.87
N SER A 193 13.21 -12.21 -4.86
CA SER A 193 14.20 -12.32 -5.95
C SER A 193 13.64 -12.84 -7.30
N ALA A 194 12.47 -13.45 -7.29
CA ALA A 194 11.75 -13.83 -8.50
C ALA A 194 10.92 -12.69 -9.12
N ALA A 195 11.11 -11.44 -8.66
CA ALA A 195 10.22 -10.32 -8.96
C ALA A 195 10.89 -9.15 -9.72
N TYR A 196 12.23 -9.20 -9.89
CA TYR A 196 13.00 -8.11 -10.51
C TYR A 196 13.87 -8.64 -11.63
#